data_fbd64452bbc144a5b9890d88627f122f
#
_entry.id   fbd64452bbc144a5b9890d88627f122f
#
_cell.length_a   1.000
_cell.length_b   1.000
_cell.length_c   1.000
_cell.angle_alpha   90.00
_cell.angle_beta   90.00
_cell.angle_gamma   90.00
#
_symmetry.space_group_name_H-M   'P 1'
#
loop_
_entity.id
_entity.type
_entity.pdbx_description
1 polymer ?
#
loop_
_entity_poly.entity_id
_entity_poly.type
_entity_poly.pdbx_seq_one_letter_code
_entity_poly.pdbx_strand_id
1 'polypeptide(L)'
;MENSTELKVYILDSNNIDMKIVENVKIIRIKSKDYNLLIMKDYWPVVGEISGKISIEADENYTYENINAFYTLSHNIFHLIIKEVGEQINE
;
A
#
# COMPACT_ATOMS: atom_id res chain seq x y z
N MET A 1 -15.55 12.23 -18.45
CA MET A 1 -15.26 11.81 -18.18
C MET A 1 -14.76 11.23 -17.79
N GLU A 2 -14.66 10.75 -17.56
CA GLU A 2 -14.16 10.01 -17.14
C GLU A 2 -13.63 9.80 -16.51
N ASN A 3 -13.45 9.55 -16.34
CA ASN A 3 -12.91 9.36 -15.46
C ASN A 3 -12.08 8.50 -15.19
N SER A 4 -11.03 8.79 -15.08
CA SER A 4 -10.25 7.63 -14.86
C SER A 4 -10.54 6.96 -13.58
N THR A 5 -10.55 5.65 -13.63
CA THR A 5 -10.88 4.92 -12.43
C THR A 5 -9.84 3.88 -12.14
N GLU A 6 -8.61 4.10 -12.55
CA GLU A 6 -7.56 3.14 -12.27
C GLU A 6 -7.12 3.25 -10.83
N LEU A 7 -6.76 2.11 -10.27
CA LEU A 7 -6.25 2.08 -8.91
C LEU A 7 -4.82 2.63 -8.90
N LYS A 8 -4.57 3.54 -7.98
CA LYS A 8 -3.30 4.23 -7.90
C LYS A 8 -2.81 4.18 -6.46
N VAL A 9 -1.53 4.01 -6.28
CA VAL A 9 -0.94 3.91 -4.94
C VAL A 9 0.10 5.00 -4.75
N TYR A 10 -0.03 5.72 -3.66
CA TYR A 10 0.96 6.69 -3.21
C TYR A 10 1.66 6.10 -2.00
N ILE A 11 2.96 5.97 -2.06
CA ILE A 11 3.73 5.38 -0.98
C ILE A 11 4.62 6.45 -0.37
N LEU A 12 4.40 6.70 0.90
CA LEU A 12 5.19 7.64 1.67
C LEU A 12 5.92 6.87 2.74
N ASP A 13 7.24 6.92 2.70
CA ASP A 13 8.07 6.20 3.66
C ASP A 13 8.66 7.21 4.62
N SER A 14 8.41 7.03 5.90
CA SER A 14 8.87 7.99 6.89
C SER A 14 10.39 8.06 6.98
N ASN A 15 11.08 7.04 6.51
CA ASN A 15 12.54 7.03 6.50
C ASN A 15 13.13 7.62 5.24
N ASN A 16 12.28 7.96 4.30
CA ASN A 16 12.71 8.43 3.00
C ASN A 16 11.72 9.48 2.56
N ILE A 17 12.19 10.67 2.32
CA ILE A 17 11.30 11.79 2.04
C ILE A 17 10.56 11.64 0.72
N ASP A 18 11.08 10.84 -0.18
CA ASP A 18 10.50 10.72 -1.50
C ASP A 18 9.22 9.94 -1.47
N MET A 19 8.20 10.46 -2.12
CA MET A 19 6.96 9.75 -2.29
C MET A 19 7.00 9.02 -3.62
N LYS A 20 6.63 7.76 -3.61
CA LYS A 20 6.55 6.97 -4.82
C LYS A 20 5.09 6.86 -5.25
N ILE A 21 4.86 6.99 -6.53
CA ILE A 21 3.52 6.87 -7.09
C ILE A 21 3.52 5.68 -8.04
N VAL A 22 2.59 4.76 -7.81
CA VAL A 22 2.44 3.57 -8.66
C VAL A 22 1.09 3.66 -9.33
N GLU A 23 1.09 3.64 -10.65
CA GLU A 23 -0.14 3.73 -11.44
C GLU A 23 -0.46 2.40 -12.07
N ASN A 24 -1.69 2.27 -12.54
CA ASN A 24 -2.15 1.05 -13.21
C ASN A 24 -2.03 -0.15 -12.30
N VAL A 25 -2.38 0.04 -11.04
CA VAL A 25 -2.30 -1.04 -10.07
C VAL A 25 -3.46 -2.00 -10.30
N LYS A 26 -3.15 -3.28 -10.32
CA LYS A 26 -4.15 -4.31 -10.53
C LYS A 26 -4.62 -4.92 -9.24
N ILE A 27 -3.70 -5.22 -8.34
CA ILE A 27 -4.05 -5.87 -7.09
C ILE A 27 -3.12 -5.36 -6.01
N ILE A 28 -3.68 -5.12 -4.83
CA ILE A 28 -2.92 -4.85 -3.62
C ILE A 28 -3.24 -5.98 -2.65
N ARG A 29 -2.20 -6.67 -2.19
CA ARG A 29 -2.36 -7.76 -1.23
C ARG A 29 -1.74 -7.35 0.07
N ILE A 30 -2.52 -7.41 1.13
CA ILE A 30 -2.05 -7.07 2.46
C ILE A 30 -2.08 -8.33 3.30
N LYS A 31 -0.94 -8.66 3.90
CA LYS A 31 -0.85 -9.73 4.87
C LYS A 31 -0.39 -9.13 6.18
N SER A 32 -1.33 -8.84 7.02
CA SER A 32 -1.03 -8.27 8.31
C SER A 32 -1.12 -9.36 9.37
N LYS A 33 -0.59 -9.04 10.51
CA LYS A 33 -0.58 -9.94 11.64
C LYS A 33 -1.98 -10.47 11.97
N ASP A 34 -2.99 -9.61 11.87
CA ASP A 34 -4.33 -9.97 12.30
C ASP A 34 -5.31 -10.21 11.18
N TYR A 35 -4.92 -9.94 9.93
CA TYR A 35 -5.86 -10.08 8.83
C TYR A 35 -5.14 -10.08 7.50
N ASN A 36 -5.86 -10.55 6.49
CA ASN A 36 -5.42 -10.46 5.09
C ASN A 36 -6.46 -9.70 4.32
N LEU A 37 -6.01 -8.93 3.33
CA LEU A 37 -6.92 -8.12 2.54
C LEU A 37 -6.43 -8.11 1.10
N LEU A 38 -7.38 -8.22 0.18
CA LEU A 38 -7.10 -8.14 -1.24
C LEU A 38 -7.90 -6.98 -1.80
N ILE A 39 -7.22 -6.02 -2.40
CA ILE A 39 -7.84 -4.82 -2.91
C ILE A 39 -7.68 -4.76 -4.41
N MET A 40 -8.77 -4.52 -5.10
CA MET A 40 -8.76 -4.31 -6.53
C MET A 40 -9.53 -3.03 -6.82
N LYS A 41 -9.53 -2.65 -8.07
CA LYS A 41 -10.23 -1.47 -8.52
C LYS A 41 -11.67 -1.45 -8.01
N ASP A 42 -12.13 -0.28 -7.63
CA ASP A 42 -13.51 -0.05 -7.17
C ASP A 42 -13.81 -0.73 -5.83
N TYR A 43 -12.80 -0.95 -5.05
CA TYR A 43 -12.97 -1.48 -3.72
C TYR A 43 -13.62 -0.43 -2.81
N TRP A 44 -14.28 -0.88 -1.78
CA TRP A 44 -14.90 0.00 -0.79
C TRP A 44 -13.86 0.86 -0.10
N PRO A 45 -14.23 2.08 0.30
CA PRO A 45 -13.32 2.89 1.11
C PRO A 45 -12.95 2.15 2.39
N VAL A 46 -11.68 2.21 2.72
CA VAL A 46 -11.18 1.49 3.88
C VAL A 46 -9.96 2.20 4.44
N VAL A 47 -9.78 2.13 5.74
CA VAL A 47 -8.57 2.60 6.41
C VAL A 47 -8.09 1.49 7.31
N GLY A 48 -6.79 1.44 7.53
CA GLY A 48 -6.29 0.40 8.40
C GLY A 48 -4.81 0.53 8.68
N GLU A 49 -4.31 -0.47 9.38
CA GLU A 49 -2.91 -0.59 9.72
C GLU A 49 -2.39 -1.92 9.24
N ILE A 50 -1.13 -1.92 8.83
CA ILE A 50 -0.45 -3.13 8.43
C ILE A 50 0.71 -3.36 9.38
N SER A 51 0.77 -4.57 9.91
CA SER A 51 1.94 -5.04 10.61
C SER A 51 2.32 -6.33 9.92
N GLY A 52 3.18 -6.22 8.90
CA GLY A 52 3.53 -7.38 8.11
C GLY A 52 3.98 -7.03 6.72
N LYS A 53 3.19 -7.38 5.72
CA LYS A 53 3.64 -7.35 4.34
C LYS A 53 2.57 -6.75 3.44
N ILE A 54 3.01 -6.01 2.43
CA ILE A 54 2.10 -5.56 1.38
C ILE A 54 2.77 -5.81 0.03
N SER A 55 1.98 -6.29 -0.92
CA SER A 55 2.42 -6.50 -2.30
C SER A 55 1.52 -5.70 -3.21
N ILE A 56 2.12 -4.99 -4.13
CA ILE A 56 1.40 -4.17 -5.09
C ILE A 56 1.75 -4.67 -6.48
N GLU A 57 0.75 -5.14 -7.20
CA GLU A 57 0.94 -5.66 -8.56
C GLU A 57 0.47 -4.62 -9.55
N ALA A 58 1.36 -4.17 -10.38
CA ALA A 58 1.09 -3.19 -11.41
C ALA A 58 1.91 -3.59 -12.63
N ASP A 59 2.36 -2.64 -13.43
CA ASP A 59 3.27 -2.98 -14.52
C ASP A 59 4.54 -3.59 -13.95
N GLU A 60 4.96 -3.11 -12.80
CA GLU A 60 6.01 -3.74 -12.02
C GLU A 60 5.42 -4.13 -10.68
N ASN A 61 6.06 -5.05 -10.02
CA ASN A 61 5.57 -5.50 -8.72
C ASN A 61 6.42 -4.92 -7.62
N TYR A 62 5.77 -4.51 -6.55
CA TYR A 62 6.44 -3.91 -5.40
C TYR A 62 6.03 -4.69 -4.16
N THR A 63 7.00 -5.05 -3.34
CA THR A 63 6.72 -5.80 -2.12
C THR A 63 7.49 -5.18 -0.97
N TYR A 64 6.80 -4.96 0.13
CA TYR A 64 7.41 -4.44 1.35
C TYR A 64 7.10 -5.43 2.46
N GLU A 65 8.13 -5.91 3.12
CA GLU A 65 7.98 -6.91 4.18
C GLU A 65 8.41 -6.33 5.51
N ASN A 66 7.85 -6.85 6.57
CA ASN A 66 8.20 -6.48 7.94
C ASN A 66 8.04 -4.98 8.15
N ILE A 67 6.92 -4.45 7.72
CA ILE A 67 6.65 -3.03 7.86
C ILE A 67 5.53 -2.78 8.85
N ASN A 68 5.53 -1.58 9.39
CA ASN A 68 4.40 -1.03 10.12
C ASN A 68 3.94 0.19 9.35
N ALA A 69 2.70 0.18 8.94
CA ALA A 69 2.20 1.21 8.06
C ALA A 69 0.74 1.49 8.32
N PHE A 70 0.31 2.66 7.91
CA PHE A 70 -1.10 3.02 7.81
C PHE A 70 -1.49 3.07 6.36
N TYR A 71 -2.75 2.85 6.08
CA TYR A 71 -3.23 3.05 4.72
C TYR A 71 -4.64 3.59 4.72
N THR A 72 -4.97 4.27 3.66
CA THR A 72 -6.34 4.70 3.39
C THR A 72 -6.62 4.41 1.93
N LEU A 73 -7.85 4.05 1.66
CA LEU A 73 -8.30 3.82 0.29
C LEU A 73 -9.62 4.53 0.10
N SER A 74 -9.70 5.31 -0.96
CA SER A 74 -10.94 5.96 -1.32
C SER A 74 -10.90 6.29 -2.80
N HIS A 75 -11.96 5.93 -3.53
CA HIS A 75 -12.08 6.28 -4.94
C HIS A 75 -10.87 5.86 -5.75
N ASN A 76 -10.42 4.62 -5.54
CA ASN A 76 -9.30 4.03 -6.27
C ASN A 76 -7.96 4.71 -6.01
N ILE A 77 -7.86 5.45 -4.93
CA ILE A 77 -6.59 6.04 -4.52
C ILE A 77 -6.21 5.46 -3.17
N PHE A 78 -5.08 4.79 -3.16
CA PHE A 78 -4.56 4.11 -1.98
C PHE A 78 -3.33 4.85 -1.50
N HIS A 79 -3.39 5.34 -0.28
CA HIS A 79 -2.23 5.99 0.34
C HIS A 79 -1.62 5.02 1.34
N LEU A 80 -0.34 4.75 1.18
CA LEU A 80 0.40 3.89 2.09
C LEU A 80 1.43 4.75 2.79
N ILE A 81 1.37 4.79 4.10
CA ILE A 81 2.31 5.56 4.91
C ILE A 81 3.07 4.57 5.77
N ILE A 82 4.33 4.35 5.42
CA ILE A 82 5.17 3.39 6.12
C ILE A 82 5.82 4.10 7.28
N LYS A 83 5.49 3.68 8.49
CA LYS A 83 6.02 4.30 9.70
C LYS A 83 7.43 3.83 9.96
N GLU A 84 7.67 2.54 9.79
CA GLU A 84 9.00 2.00 9.98
C GLU A 84 9.07 0.64 9.34
N VAL A 85 10.27 0.28 8.94
CA VAL A 85 10.55 -1.06 8.45
C VAL A 85 11.03 -1.84 9.66
N GLY A 86 10.32 -2.84 9.93
CA GLY A 86 10.63 -3.61 11.13
C GLY A 86 12.01 -4.17 11.13
N GLU A 87 12.67 -4.08 11.41
CA GLU A 87 13.73 -4.30 11.54
C GLU A 87 14.72 -4.25 11.51
N GLN A 88 15.20 -4.19 11.80
CA GLN A 88 16.14 -4.11 11.63
C GLN A 88 17.06 -3.88 12.41
N ILE A 89 17.30 -4.17 12.95
CA ILE A 89 18.12 -3.96 13.61
C ILE A 89 18.99 -4.15 13.96
N ASN A 90 19.40 -4.23 14.08
CA ASN A 90 20.25 -4.39 14.40
C ASN A 90 20.89 -4.09 15.07
N GLU A 91 21.01 -4.17 15.44
CA GLU A 91 21.76 -4.06 16.05
C GLU A 91 22.19 -4.33 16.30
#